data_551f632868bac568903cfdfa034db610
#
_entry.id   551f632868bac568903cfdfa034db610
#
_cell.length_a   1.000
_cell.length_b   1.000
_cell.length_c   1.000
_cell.angle_alpha   90.00
_cell.angle_beta   90.00
_cell.angle_gamma   90.00
#
_symmetry.space_group_name_H-M   'P 1'
#
loop_
_entity.id
_entity.type
_entity.pdbx_description
1 polymer ?
#
loop_
_entity_poly.entity_id
_entity_poly.type
_entity_poly.pdbx_seq_one_letter_code
_entity_poly.pdbx_strand_id
1 'polypeptide(L)'
;MTPVVASASRADTARHMRPADAGNPDDTDEALMLAYGRGDAAAFERLYARHKGPTYRYLLRHTSERPVADELHQDVWMSVVRARERYAADARFKTWVYTLARHRLIDHWRARRGARFTSLDDDGASATVDTQLAMEDGGAQRDDPLAATIDAQAGQRLVVALADVPAAQRDAFLLHVEAGLSLEEIARLTGAPPETIKSRLRYAYRRLRAALEDLQ
;
A
#
# COMPACT_ATOMS: atom_id res chain seq x y z
N MET A 1 11.03 67.11 -37.99
CA MET A 1 11.96 66.02 -37.76
C MET A 1 11.75 65.56 -36.35
N THR A 2 10.99 64.49 -36.17
CA THR A 2 10.61 63.91 -34.87
C THR A 2 11.00 62.48 -34.85
N PRO A 3 11.76 62.00 -33.91
CA PRO A 3 11.96 60.56 -33.79
C PRO A 3 10.83 59.94 -32.93
N VAL A 4 10.28 58.85 -33.47
CA VAL A 4 9.30 57.96 -32.85
C VAL A 4 9.98 57.14 -31.76
N VAL A 5 9.44 57.23 -30.54
CA VAL A 5 9.85 56.41 -29.39
C VAL A 5 9.10 55.09 -29.48
N ALA A 6 9.84 53.99 -29.67
CA ALA A 6 9.29 52.66 -29.66
C ALA A 6 8.98 52.23 -28.19
N SER A 7 7.73 51.95 -27.91
CA SER A 7 7.23 51.36 -26.68
C SER A 7 7.59 49.86 -26.64
N ALA A 8 8.50 49.46 -25.76
CA ALA A 8 8.77 48.07 -25.48
C ALA A 8 7.68 47.49 -24.58
N SER A 9 6.87 46.65 -25.18
CA SER A 9 5.87 45.84 -24.50
C SER A 9 6.54 44.85 -23.55
N ARG A 10 6.25 44.96 -22.26
CA ARG A 10 6.54 43.93 -21.27
C ARG A 10 5.55 42.76 -21.47
N ALA A 11 5.92 41.79 -22.30
CA ALA A 11 5.25 40.52 -22.36
C ALA A 11 5.82 39.63 -21.23
N ASP A 12 5.11 39.52 -20.14
CA ASP A 12 4.44 38.36 -19.63
C ASP A 12 5.30 37.10 -19.53
N THR A 13 6.02 37.02 -18.40
CA THR A 13 6.66 35.77 -17.93
C THR A 13 5.72 35.08 -16.93
N ALA A 14 4.49 34.83 -17.33
CA ALA A 14 3.63 33.88 -16.67
C ALA A 14 4.08 32.47 -17.11
N ARG A 15 5.16 31.99 -16.49
CA ARG A 15 5.58 30.60 -16.59
C ARG A 15 4.49 29.76 -15.96
N HIS A 16 3.58 29.26 -16.79
CA HIS A 16 2.61 28.21 -16.43
C HIS A 16 3.35 27.06 -15.78
N MET A 17 3.23 26.96 -14.49
CA MET A 17 3.57 25.77 -13.71
C MET A 17 2.59 24.70 -14.19
N ARG A 18 3.05 23.84 -15.10
CA ARG A 18 2.35 22.61 -15.46
C ARG A 18 2.20 21.81 -14.17
N PRO A 19 0.99 21.37 -13.81
CA PRO A 19 0.86 20.33 -12.80
C PRO A 19 1.55 19.09 -13.37
N ALA A 20 2.72 18.73 -12.82
CA ALA A 20 3.33 17.43 -13.01
C ALA A 20 2.38 16.42 -12.36
N ASP A 21 1.83 15.55 -13.18
CA ASP A 21 1.08 14.31 -12.90
C ASP A 21 -0.35 14.28 -13.48
N ALA A 22 -0.51 14.73 -14.73
CA ALA A 22 -1.50 14.10 -15.59
C ALA A 22 -0.75 13.01 -16.36
N GLY A 23 -0.51 11.86 -15.71
CA GLY A 23 0.05 10.68 -16.36
C GLY A 23 -0.75 10.35 -17.61
N ASN A 24 -0.06 9.90 -18.67
CA ASN A 24 -0.69 9.42 -19.89
C ASN A 24 -1.88 8.51 -19.50
N PRO A 25 -3.11 8.75 -20.00
CA PRO A 25 -4.27 7.93 -19.68
C PRO A 25 -4.05 6.44 -19.97
N ASP A 26 -3.14 6.10 -20.90
CA ASP A 26 -2.73 4.74 -21.19
C ASP A 26 -1.78 4.14 -20.13
N ASP A 27 -1.36 4.90 -19.13
CA ASP A 27 -0.43 4.48 -18.07
C ASP A 27 -1.09 4.34 -16.69
N THR A 28 -2.41 4.36 -16.62
CA THR A 28 -3.15 4.05 -15.39
C THR A 28 -3.05 2.56 -15.08
N ASP A 29 -3.12 2.19 -13.81
CA ASP A 29 -3.04 0.78 -13.41
C ASP A 29 -4.15 -0.07 -14.04
N GLU A 30 -5.34 0.49 -14.21
CA GLU A 30 -6.47 -0.13 -14.88
C GLU A 30 -6.20 -0.35 -16.38
N ALA A 31 -5.64 0.65 -17.06
CA ALA A 31 -5.27 0.54 -18.47
C ALA A 31 -4.16 -0.51 -18.68
N LEU A 32 -3.16 -0.55 -17.78
CA LEU A 32 -2.10 -1.55 -17.80
C LEU A 32 -2.67 -2.97 -17.60
N MET A 33 -3.60 -3.15 -16.66
CA MET A 33 -4.20 -4.46 -16.42
C MET A 33 -5.05 -4.93 -17.61
N LEU A 34 -5.80 -4.02 -18.24
CA LEU A 34 -6.55 -4.33 -19.47
C LEU A 34 -5.61 -4.64 -20.65
N ALA A 35 -4.50 -3.93 -20.80
CA ALA A 35 -3.48 -4.22 -21.80
C ALA A 35 -2.86 -5.60 -21.59
N TYR A 36 -2.53 -5.95 -20.33
CA TYR A 36 -2.06 -7.28 -19.96
C TYR A 36 -3.08 -8.38 -20.31
N GLY A 37 -4.37 -8.15 -20.09
CA GLY A 37 -5.45 -9.05 -20.47
C GLY A 37 -5.50 -9.31 -22.00
N ARG A 38 -5.04 -8.36 -22.80
CA ARG A 38 -4.91 -8.48 -24.27
C ARG A 38 -3.57 -9.07 -24.72
N GLY A 39 -2.67 -9.45 -23.79
CA GLY A 39 -1.40 -10.11 -24.07
C GLY A 39 -0.15 -9.21 -23.99
N ASP A 40 -0.27 -7.96 -23.57
CA ASP A 40 0.88 -7.07 -23.37
C ASP A 40 1.62 -7.41 -22.06
N ALA A 41 2.69 -8.20 -22.15
CA ALA A 41 3.52 -8.59 -21.02
C ALA A 41 4.24 -7.39 -20.38
N ALA A 42 4.64 -6.38 -21.17
CA ALA A 42 5.31 -5.19 -20.64
C ALA A 42 4.38 -4.34 -19.76
N ALA A 43 3.08 -4.35 -20.04
CA ALA A 43 2.08 -3.72 -19.16
C ALA A 43 2.05 -4.41 -17.79
N PHE A 44 2.14 -5.75 -17.74
CA PHE A 44 2.23 -6.47 -16.47
C PHE A 44 3.53 -6.15 -15.70
N GLU A 45 4.66 -6.10 -16.37
CA GLU A 45 5.95 -5.75 -15.73
C GLU A 45 5.87 -4.38 -15.04
N ARG A 46 5.30 -3.37 -15.71
CA ARG A 46 5.09 -2.04 -15.14
C ARG A 46 4.15 -2.08 -13.93
N LEU A 47 3.04 -2.78 -14.06
CA LEU A 47 2.06 -2.94 -12.98
C LEU A 47 2.68 -3.64 -11.76
N TYR A 48 3.40 -4.74 -12.01
CA TYR A 48 4.11 -5.48 -10.98
C TYR A 48 5.17 -4.60 -10.30
N ALA A 49 5.98 -3.88 -11.04
CA ALA A 49 7.01 -3.00 -10.50
C ALA A 49 6.43 -1.92 -9.56
N ARG A 50 5.25 -1.37 -9.88
CA ARG A 50 4.57 -0.37 -9.05
C ARG A 50 4.04 -0.94 -7.72
N HIS A 51 3.51 -2.16 -7.75
CA HIS A 51 2.72 -2.68 -6.64
C HIS A 51 3.40 -3.79 -5.83
N LYS A 52 4.46 -4.44 -6.34
CA LYS A 52 5.14 -5.55 -5.64
C LYS A 52 5.64 -5.18 -4.25
N GLY A 53 6.29 -4.04 -4.11
CA GLY A 53 6.85 -3.59 -2.82
C GLY A 53 5.77 -3.28 -1.79
N PRO A 54 4.82 -2.37 -2.08
CA PRO A 54 3.74 -2.06 -1.15
C PRO A 54 2.87 -3.26 -0.76
N THR A 55 2.51 -4.15 -1.71
CA THR A 55 1.74 -5.36 -1.41
C THR A 55 2.53 -6.35 -0.55
N TYR A 56 3.84 -6.48 -0.81
CA TYR A 56 4.72 -7.31 0.02
C TYR A 56 4.81 -6.79 1.46
N ARG A 57 5.06 -5.47 1.64
CA ARG A 57 5.12 -4.87 2.98
C ARG A 57 3.81 -5.03 3.74
N TYR A 58 2.66 -4.85 3.07
CA TYR A 58 1.36 -5.09 3.68
C TYR A 58 1.24 -6.51 4.23
N LEU A 59 1.59 -7.54 3.45
CA LEU A 59 1.55 -8.94 3.86
C LEU A 59 2.53 -9.24 4.99
N LEU A 60 3.78 -8.78 4.86
CA LEU A 60 4.83 -8.99 5.86
C LEU A 60 4.47 -8.38 7.22
N ARG A 61 3.89 -7.18 7.24
CA ARG A 61 3.46 -6.51 8.47
C ARG A 61 2.25 -7.16 9.12
N HIS A 62 1.53 -7.99 8.40
CA HIS A 62 0.44 -8.80 8.95
C HIS A 62 0.90 -10.16 9.47
N THR A 63 1.83 -10.82 8.80
CA THR A 63 2.28 -12.17 9.13
C THR A 63 3.47 -12.19 10.08
N SER A 64 4.32 -11.16 10.02
CA SER A 64 5.58 -11.04 10.73
C SER A 64 6.60 -12.16 10.41
N GLU A 65 6.29 -13.04 9.45
CA GLU A 65 7.08 -14.17 9.00
C GLU A 65 7.38 -14.02 7.51
N ARG A 66 8.67 -13.82 7.14
CA ARG A 66 9.08 -13.66 5.73
C ARG A 66 8.62 -14.82 4.83
N PRO A 67 8.84 -16.10 5.16
CA PRO A 67 8.44 -17.20 4.29
C PRO A 67 6.93 -17.19 3.99
N VAL A 68 6.12 -16.87 4.99
CA VAL A 68 4.66 -16.76 4.83
C VAL A 68 4.29 -15.56 3.96
N ALA A 69 4.95 -14.42 4.15
CA ALA A 69 4.73 -13.24 3.32
C ALA A 69 5.10 -13.49 1.86
N ASP A 70 6.20 -14.21 1.60
CA ASP A 70 6.65 -14.59 0.25
C ASP A 70 5.62 -15.48 -0.44
N GLU A 71 5.12 -16.52 0.25
CA GLU A 71 4.08 -17.41 -0.27
C GLU A 71 2.79 -16.66 -0.60
N LEU A 72 2.29 -15.88 0.35
CA LEU A 72 1.07 -15.09 0.15
C LEU A 72 1.21 -14.05 -0.96
N HIS A 73 2.38 -13.41 -1.06
CA HIS A 73 2.66 -12.45 -2.12
C HIS A 73 2.67 -13.11 -3.50
N GLN A 74 3.30 -14.28 -3.62
CA GLN A 74 3.26 -15.09 -4.84
C GLN A 74 1.82 -15.47 -5.20
N ASP A 75 1.02 -15.92 -4.24
CA ASP A 75 -0.38 -16.30 -4.43
C ASP A 75 -1.25 -15.13 -4.91
N VAL A 76 -1.02 -13.92 -4.38
CA VAL A 76 -1.71 -12.70 -4.81
C VAL A 76 -1.42 -12.45 -6.29
N TRP A 77 -0.14 -12.44 -6.70
CA TRP A 77 0.24 -12.16 -8.07
C TRP A 77 -0.16 -13.27 -9.04
N MET A 78 -0.12 -14.51 -8.61
CA MET A 78 -0.70 -15.62 -9.39
C MET A 78 -2.21 -15.46 -9.59
N SER A 79 -2.90 -14.89 -8.61
CA SER A 79 -4.34 -14.58 -8.75
C SER A 79 -4.58 -13.44 -9.75
N VAL A 80 -3.72 -12.42 -9.77
CA VAL A 80 -3.74 -11.35 -10.79
C VAL A 80 -3.54 -11.95 -12.18
N VAL A 81 -2.53 -12.82 -12.36
CA VAL A 81 -2.25 -13.49 -13.65
C VAL A 81 -3.45 -14.33 -14.12
N ARG A 82 -4.05 -15.11 -13.23
CA ARG A 82 -5.24 -15.95 -13.58
C ARG A 82 -6.46 -15.13 -13.91
N ALA A 83 -6.60 -13.94 -13.33
CA ALA A 83 -7.77 -13.09 -13.53
C ALA A 83 -7.63 -12.15 -14.74
N ARG A 84 -6.47 -12.10 -15.41
CA ARG A 84 -6.17 -11.10 -16.45
C ARG A 84 -7.22 -10.92 -17.53
N GLU A 85 -7.79 -12.04 -18.01
CA GLU A 85 -8.77 -12.05 -19.10
C GLU A 85 -10.20 -11.68 -18.66
N ARG A 86 -10.46 -11.79 -17.33
CA ARG A 86 -11.78 -11.50 -16.74
C ARG A 86 -11.80 -10.19 -15.97
N TYR A 87 -10.65 -9.51 -15.89
CA TYR A 87 -10.56 -8.25 -15.18
C TYR A 87 -11.43 -7.21 -15.87
N ALA A 88 -12.31 -6.57 -15.10
CA ALA A 88 -13.10 -5.42 -15.51
C ALA A 88 -12.67 -4.23 -14.64
N ALA A 89 -12.52 -3.06 -15.25
CA ALA A 89 -12.09 -1.85 -14.55
C ALA A 89 -13.25 -1.17 -13.77
N ASP A 90 -14.07 -1.97 -13.10
CA ASP A 90 -15.22 -1.50 -12.31
C ASP A 90 -14.80 -0.84 -11.00
N ALA A 91 -13.56 -1.11 -10.56
CA ALA A 91 -12.94 -0.53 -9.38
C ALA A 91 -11.47 -0.23 -9.67
N ARG A 92 -10.86 0.62 -8.85
CA ARG A 92 -9.43 0.89 -8.95
C ARG A 92 -8.63 -0.41 -8.80
N PHE A 93 -7.66 -0.63 -9.69
CA PHE A 93 -6.77 -1.80 -9.64
C PHE A 93 -6.16 -1.99 -8.25
N LYS A 94 -5.70 -0.90 -7.64
CA LYS A 94 -5.15 -0.90 -6.30
C LYS A 94 -6.13 -1.50 -5.28
N THR A 95 -7.38 -1.05 -5.25
CA THR A 95 -8.41 -1.59 -4.34
C THR A 95 -8.62 -3.09 -4.59
N TRP A 96 -8.65 -3.51 -5.85
CA TRP A 96 -8.83 -4.90 -6.21
C TRP A 96 -7.66 -5.81 -5.80
N VAL A 97 -6.41 -5.40 -6.03
CA VAL A 97 -5.24 -6.22 -5.63
C VAL A 97 -5.13 -6.35 -4.10
N TYR A 98 -5.47 -5.30 -3.34
CA TYR A 98 -5.50 -5.40 -1.88
C TYR A 98 -6.68 -6.22 -1.36
N THR A 99 -7.79 -6.30 -2.11
CA THR A 99 -8.86 -7.27 -1.81
C THR A 99 -8.34 -8.70 -1.94
N LEU A 100 -7.58 -9.02 -3.00
CA LEU A 100 -6.93 -10.33 -3.15
C LEU A 100 -5.94 -10.61 -2.00
N ALA A 101 -5.09 -9.64 -1.67
CA ALA A 101 -4.10 -9.79 -0.60
C ALA A 101 -4.79 -10.06 0.76
N ARG A 102 -5.84 -9.31 1.08
CA ARG A 102 -6.62 -9.51 2.32
C ARG A 102 -7.31 -10.87 2.35
N HIS A 103 -7.87 -11.34 1.26
CA HIS A 103 -8.47 -12.68 1.18
C HIS A 103 -7.43 -13.76 1.45
N ARG A 104 -6.22 -13.68 0.85
CA ARG A 104 -5.14 -14.64 1.11
C ARG A 104 -4.70 -14.65 2.57
N LEU A 105 -4.59 -13.48 3.21
CA LEU A 105 -4.32 -13.38 4.64
C LEU A 105 -5.39 -14.05 5.49
N ILE A 106 -6.66 -13.77 5.23
CA ILE A 106 -7.77 -14.37 5.96
C ILE A 106 -7.77 -15.89 5.81
N ASP A 107 -7.58 -16.42 4.59
CA ASP A 107 -7.53 -17.84 4.31
C ASP A 107 -6.35 -18.50 5.01
N HIS A 108 -5.17 -17.87 5.01
CA HIS A 108 -4.00 -18.34 5.75
C HIS A 108 -4.28 -18.48 7.25
N TRP A 109 -4.87 -17.45 7.87
CA TRP A 109 -5.18 -17.50 9.30
C TRP A 109 -6.28 -18.51 9.63
N ARG A 110 -7.28 -18.67 8.77
CA ARG A 110 -8.29 -19.72 8.92
C ARG A 110 -7.67 -21.11 8.89
N ALA A 111 -6.74 -21.35 7.98
CA ALA A 111 -6.02 -22.62 7.88
C ALA A 111 -5.17 -22.91 9.15
N ARG A 112 -4.49 -21.90 9.71
CA ARG A 112 -3.64 -22.06 10.91
C ARG A 112 -4.44 -22.24 12.22
N ARG A 113 -5.63 -21.67 12.33
CA ARG A 113 -6.42 -21.68 13.58
C ARG A 113 -7.55 -22.71 13.59
N GLY A 114 -7.72 -23.50 12.53
CA GLY A 114 -8.92 -24.31 12.36
C GLY A 114 -10.17 -23.46 12.20
N ALA A 115 -11.36 -24.06 12.10
CA ALA A 115 -12.63 -23.38 11.77
C ALA A 115 -13.13 -22.33 12.80
N ARG A 116 -12.30 -21.86 13.72
CA ARG A 116 -12.67 -20.90 14.79
C ARG A 116 -12.44 -19.42 14.44
N PHE A 117 -11.86 -19.11 13.28
CA PHE A 117 -11.61 -17.71 12.91
C PHE A 117 -12.69 -17.21 11.95
N THR A 118 -13.61 -16.37 12.44
CA THR A 118 -14.73 -15.88 11.63
C THR A 118 -14.45 -14.51 10.99
N SER A 119 -13.49 -13.72 11.47
CA SER A 119 -13.23 -12.37 10.92
C SER A 119 -11.93 -11.78 11.46
N LEU A 120 -11.26 -10.92 10.66
CA LEU A 120 -10.26 -9.95 11.13
C LEU A 120 -10.87 -8.91 12.09
N ASP A 121 -12.19 -8.89 12.19
CA ASP A 121 -12.95 -7.95 13.02
C ASP A 121 -13.09 -8.40 14.49
N ASP A 122 -12.57 -9.61 14.84
CA ASP A 122 -12.54 -10.07 16.22
C ASP A 122 -11.34 -9.47 16.96
N ASP A 123 -11.58 -8.50 17.83
CA ASP A 123 -10.58 -7.72 18.58
C ASP A 123 -9.71 -8.56 19.58
N GLY A 124 -9.85 -9.88 19.59
CA GLY A 124 -9.28 -10.77 20.60
C GLY A 124 -7.98 -11.50 20.27
N ALA A 125 -7.38 -11.36 19.09
CA ALA A 125 -6.23 -12.15 18.70
C ALA A 125 -4.93 -11.34 18.69
N SER A 126 -4.30 -11.19 19.85
CA SER A 126 -2.88 -10.86 19.96
C SER A 126 -2.06 -12.08 19.50
N ALA A 127 -1.49 -12.03 18.30
CA ALA A 127 -0.48 -12.98 17.89
C ALA A 127 0.84 -12.55 18.54
N THR A 128 1.41 -13.39 19.42
CA THR A 128 2.77 -13.24 19.92
C THR A 128 3.73 -13.31 18.74
N VAL A 129 4.45 -12.21 18.51
CA VAL A 129 5.40 -12.05 17.40
C VAL A 129 6.77 -12.48 17.90
N ASP A 130 7.34 -13.50 17.27
CA ASP A 130 8.75 -13.84 17.43
C ASP A 130 9.56 -12.86 16.58
N THR A 131 10.28 -11.95 17.26
CA THR A 131 10.85 -10.73 16.67
C THR A 131 12.28 -10.97 16.18
N GLN A 132 12.45 -11.66 15.06
CA GLN A 132 13.72 -11.67 14.32
C GLN A 132 13.49 -11.31 12.83
N LEU A 133 13.18 -10.05 12.58
CA LEU A 133 13.07 -9.51 11.23
C LEU A 133 14.16 -8.46 10.97
N ALA A 134 15.29 -8.91 10.43
CA ALA A 134 16.17 -8.03 9.70
C ALA A 134 15.45 -7.66 8.39
N MET A 135 15.01 -6.43 8.27
CA MET A 135 14.48 -5.88 7.02
C MET A 135 15.66 -5.51 6.13
N GLU A 136 15.92 -6.31 5.09
CA GLU A 136 16.56 -5.78 3.90
C GLU A 136 15.47 -5.07 3.11
N ASP A 137 15.51 -3.75 3.15
CA ASP A 137 14.57 -2.89 2.45
C ASP A 137 14.87 -2.93 0.95
N GLY A 138 13.99 -3.56 0.17
CA GLY A 138 13.95 -3.42 -1.28
C GLY A 138 13.38 -2.06 -1.67
N GLY A 139 13.84 -1.00 -1.03
CA GLY A 139 13.45 0.38 -1.28
C GLY A 139 14.42 1.06 -2.23
N ALA A 140 13.91 2.01 -2.99
CA ALA A 140 14.65 2.85 -3.93
C ALA A 140 15.98 3.31 -3.36
N GLN A 141 17.02 3.14 -4.17
CA GLN A 141 18.38 3.56 -3.97
C GLN A 141 18.44 4.99 -3.41
N ARG A 142 18.67 5.13 -2.11
CA ARG A 142 19.11 6.36 -1.49
C ARG A 142 20.61 6.23 -1.29
N ASP A 143 21.35 7.13 -1.90
CA ASP A 143 22.83 7.13 -1.92
C ASP A 143 23.48 7.50 -0.56
N ASP A 144 22.72 7.61 0.51
CA ASP A 144 23.20 7.90 1.87
C ASP A 144 23.07 6.68 2.79
N PRO A 145 24.19 5.99 3.13
CA PRO A 145 24.19 4.82 4.02
C PRO A 145 23.64 5.10 5.43
N LEU A 146 23.81 6.34 5.92
CA LEU A 146 23.33 6.73 7.25
C LEU A 146 21.81 6.90 7.24
N ALA A 147 21.25 7.54 6.21
CA ALA A 147 19.80 7.68 6.01
C ALA A 147 19.14 6.32 5.83
N ALA A 148 19.74 5.40 5.08
CA ALA A 148 19.25 4.03 4.91
C ALA A 148 19.24 3.25 6.25
N THR A 149 20.23 3.44 7.10
CA THR A 149 20.31 2.79 8.41
C THR A 149 19.23 3.34 9.37
N ILE A 150 18.99 4.66 9.36
CA ILE A 150 17.95 5.31 10.18
C ILE A 150 16.56 4.84 9.71
N ASP A 151 16.33 4.79 8.39
CA ASP A 151 15.06 4.31 7.81
C ASP A 151 14.82 2.83 8.15
N ALA A 152 15.86 1.99 8.14
CA ALA A 152 15.76 0.57 8.52
C ALA A 152 15.41 0.39 10.01
N GLN A 153 16.04 1.17 10.90
CA GLN A 153 15.73 1.13 12.32
C GLN A 153 14.31 1.63 12.61
N ALA A 154 13.90 2.71 11.97
CA ALA A 154 12.52 3.22 12.07
C ALA A 154 11.50 2.21 11.54
N GLY A 155 11.83 1.51 10.45
CA GLY A 155 11.03 0.43 9.90
C GLY A 155 10.87 -0.74 10.87
N GLN A 156 11.95 -1.17 11.52
CA GLN A 156 11.91 -2.24 12.53
C GLN A 156 11.07 -1.85 13.75
N ARG A 157 11.23 -0.63 14.26
CA ARG A 157 10.43 -0.11 15.38
C ARG A 157 8.95 -0.09 15.03
N LEU A 158 8.61 0.33 13.81
CA LEU A 158 7.23 0.32 13.34
C LEU A 158 6.65 -1.10 13.29
N VAL A 159 7.42 -2.09 12.85
CA VAL A 159 6.97 -3.51 12.82
C VAL A 159 6.67 -4.01 14.23
N VAL A 160 7.55 -3.73 15.19
CA VAL A 160 7.33 -4.09 16.60
C VAL A 160 6.07 -3.41 17.14
N ALA A 161 5.93 -2.10 16.94
CA ALA A 161 4.78 -1.34 17.40
C ALA A 161 3.45 -1.82 16.75
N LEU A 162 3.49 -2.24 15.48
CA LEU A 162 2.33 -2.79 14.78
C LEU A 162 1.86 -4.13 15.34
N ALA A 163 2.76 -4.93 15.94
CA ALA A 163 2.40 -6.22 16.53
C ALA A 163 1.39 -6.06 17.68
N ASP A 164 1.51 -4.97 18.45
CA ASP A 164 0.65 -4.67 19.60
C ASP A 164 -0.66 -3.95 19.20
N VAL A 165 -0.82 -3.59 17.92
CA VAL A 165 -2.06 -3.00 17.43
C VAL A 165 -3.08 -4.10 17.13
N PRO A 166 -4.33 -4.02 17.64
CA PRO A 166 -5.39 -4.97 17.30
C PRO A 166 -5.55 -5.17 15.80
N ALA A 167 -5.83 -6.42 15.38
CA ALA A 167 -5.79 -6.81 13.97
C ALA A 167 -6.62 -5.90 13.04
N ALA A 168 -7.85 -5.56 13.43
CA ALA A 168 -8.72 -4.69 12.65
C ALA A 168 -8.22 -3.24 12.55
N GLN A 169 -7.56 -2.72 13.59
CA GLN A 169 -6.95 -1.39 13.59
C GLN A 169 -5.69 -1.38 12.74
N ARG A 170 -4.85 -2.43 12.84
CA ARG A 170 -3.65 -2.65 12.04
C ARG A 170 -3.99 -2.78 10.56
N ASP A 171 -5.02 -3.57 10.20
CA ASP A 171 -5.49 -3.75 8.83
C ASP A 171 -5.93 -2.41 8.21
N ALA A 172 -6.78 -1.65 8.89
CA ALA A 172 -7.21 -0.33 8.44
C ALA A 172 -6.02 0.62 8.24
N PHE A 173 -5.05 0.62 9.17
CA PHE A 173 -3.85 1.45 9.09
C PHE A 173 -2.97 1.08 7.88
N LEU A 174 -2.70 -0.21 7.68
CA LEU A 174 -1.85 -0.68 6.57
C LEU A 174 -2.52 -0.46 5.22
N LEU A 175 -3.83 -0.67 5.10
CA LEU A 175 -4.58 -0.34 3.90
C LEU A 175 -4.54 1.17 3.58
N HIS A 176 -4.54 2.02 4.61
CA HIS A 176 -4.42 3.46 4.42
C HIS A 176 -2.99 3.88 4.03
N VAL A 177 -1.97 3.39 4.74
CA VAL A 177 -0.58 3.84 4.59
C VAL A 177 0.13 3.14 3.42
N GLU A 178 0.06 1.81 3.32
CA GLU A 178 0.75 1.06 2.27
C GLU A 178 -0.01 1.06 0.94
N ALA A 179 -1.34 0.92 1.01
CA ALA A 179 -2.17 0.93 -0.17
C ALA A 179 -2.59 2.35 -0.61
N GLY A 180 -2.54 3.35 0.27
CA GLY A 180 -3.04 4.69 0.01
C GLY A 180 -4.54 4.69 -0.30
N LEU A 181 -5.32 3.78 0.31
CA LEU A 181 -6.75 3.71 0.13
C LEU A 181 -7.48 4.78 0.95
N SER A 182 -8.56 5.31 0.40
CA SER A 182 -9.46 6.22 1.12
C SER A 182 -10.29 5.48 2.18
N LEU A 183 -10.90 6.21 3.11
CA LEU A 183 -11.78 5.62 4.13
C LEU A 183 -12.92 4.83 3.51
N GLU A 184 -13.50 5.33 2.42
CA GLU A 184 -14.60 4.71 1.70
C GLU A 184 -14.16 3.43 0.98
N GLU A 185 -12.96 3.42 0.40
CA GLU A 185 -12.38 2.23 -0.22
C GLU A 185 -12.09 1.15 0.81
N ILE A 186 -11.52 1.52 1.96
CA ILE A 186 -11.27 0.60 3.08
C ILE A 186 -12.58 0.06 3.65
N ALA A 187 -13.60 0.92 3.81
CA ALA A 187 -14.92 0.52 4.28
C ALA A 187 -15.55 -0.54 3.37
N ARG A 188 -15.52 -0.32 2.05
CA ARG A 188 -16.02 -1.29 1.05
C ARG A 188 -15.22 -2.59 1.08
N LEU A 189 -13.90 -2.51 1.17
CA LEU A 189 -13.02 -3.67 1.17
C LEU A 189 -13.18 -4.52 2.44
N THR A 190 -13.36 -3.88 3.59
CA THR A 190 -13.46 -4.58 4.88
C THR A 190 -14.91 -4.95 5.26
N GLY A 191 -15.91 -4.34 4.63
CA GLY A 191 -17.32 -4.49 5.00
C GLY A 191 -17.73 -3.69 6.26
N ALA A 192 -16.84 -2.83 6.77
CA ALA A 192 -17.13 -2.03 7.96
C ALA A 192 -17.60 -0.61 7.58
N PRO A 193 -18.46 0.04 8.38
CA PRO A 193 -18.88 1.41 8.13
C PRO A 193 -17.71 2.41 8.10
N PRO A 194 -17.74 3.48 7.29
CA PRO A 194 -16.67 4.48 7.21
C PRO A 194 -16.30 5.10 8.57
N GLU A 195 -17.27 5.35 9.44
CA GLU A 195 -17.01 5.87 10.80
C GLU A 195 -16.26 4.86 11.67
N THR A 196 -16.48 3.54 11.46
CA THR A 196 -15.69 2.49 12.10
C THR A 196 -14.24 2.52 11.60
N ILE A 197 -14.03 2.67 10.30
CA ILE A 197 -12.66 2.79 9.73
C ILE A 197 -11.96 4.02 10.29
N LYS A 198 -12.63 5.16 10.34
CA LYS A 198 -12.09 6.41 10.91
C LYS A 198 -11.68 6.23 12.38
N SER A 199 -12.50 5.56 13.20
CA SER A 199 -12.17 5.27 14.60
C SER A 199 -11.00 4.27 14.71
N ARG A 200 -10.98 3.19 13.89
CA ARG A 200 -9.86 2.23 13.83
C ARG A 200 -8.54 2.92 13.51
N LEU A 201 -8.51 3.79 12.51
CA LEU A 201 -7.33 4.58 12.15
C LEU A 201 -6.89 5.49 13.30
N ARG A 202 -7.83 6.23 13.92
CA ARG A 202 -7.51 7.10 15.06
C ARG A 202 -6.87 6.32 16.20
N TYR A 203 -7.38 5.14 16.53
CA TYR A 203 -6.83 4.29 17.59
C TYR A 203 -5.48 3.69 17.20
N ALA A 204 -5.31 3.24 15.94
CA ALA A 204 -4.02 2.76 15.44
C ALA A 204 -2.94 3.84 15.53
N TYR A 205 -3.21 5.04 15.00
CA TYR A 205 -2.27 6.17 15.09
C TYR A 205 -1.90 6.53 16.51
N ARG A 206 -2.88 6.55 17.44
CA ARG A 206 -2.61 6.85 18.86
C ARG A 206 -1.70 5.81 19.49
N ARG A 207 -1.94 4.51 19.26
CA ARG A 207 -1.11 3.42 19.78
C ARG A 207 0.30 3.44 19.21
N LEU A 208 0.42 3.61 17.90
CA LEU A 208 1.72 3.67 17.23
C LEU A 208 2.53 4.88 17.71
N ARG A 209 1.90 6.04 17.91
CA ARG A 209 2.59 7.21 18.43
C ARG A 209 3.13 6.95 19.84
N ALA A 210 2.31 6.44 20.76
CA ALA A 210 2.73 6.10 22.11
C ALA A 210 3.89 5.10 22.08
N ALA A 211 3.78 4.01 21.32
CA ALA A 211 4.84 3.00 21.24
C ALA A 211 6.14 3.53 20.61
N LEU A 212 6.10 4.53 19.74
CA LEU A 212 7.30 5.14 19.15
C LEU A 212 7.90 6.24 20.04
N GLU A 213 7.11 6.91 20.87
CA GLU A 213 7.60 7.87 21.89
C GLU A 213 8.33 7.16 23.04
N ASP A 214 7.84 5.99 23.46
CA ASP A 214 8.48 5.18 24.52
C ASP A 214 9.84 4.57 24.09
N LEU A 215 10.18 4.63 22.81
CA LEU A 215 11.42 4.08 22.23
C LEU A 215 12.51 5.14 21.97
N GLN A 216 12.28 6.41 22.32
CA GLN A 216 13.28 7.50 22.28
C GLN A 216 14.08 7.58 23.59
#